data_7466dfb0140b5ffd6a1e02a9beadc8b5
#
_entry.id   7466dfb0140b5ffd6a1e02a9beadc8b5
#
_cell.length_a   1.000
_cell.length_b   1.000
_cell.length_c   1.000
_cell.angle_alpha   90.00
_cell.angle_beta   90.00
_cell.angle_gamma   90.00
#
_symmetry.space_group_name_H-M   'P 1'
#
loop_
_entity.id
_entity.type
_entity.pdbx_description
1 polymer ?
#
loop_
_entity_poly.entity_id
_entity_poly.type
_entity_poly.pdbx_seq_one_letter_code
_entity_poly.pdbx_strand_id
1 'polypeptide(L)'
;MPDSATQSDHQVAIVRTFDAPPEQVWEARVDPAQVAQWWGPDGLETPLESVVIELRQGGRYDLLMVDTRSGGESPVRQKILEVSAPELLVLRHEPMPQYGLVDPIVTRVEFHAHDGGTRLEVTGSPYTAELGPMAELGWGQQLDKLGRLLSA
;
A
#
# COMPACT_ATOMS: atom_id res chain seq x y z
N MET A 1 -31.43 -4.22 8.63
CA MET A 1 -30.46 -3.73 9.59
C MET A 1 -29.26 -3.13 8.91
N PRO A 2 -28.78 -2.07 9.43
CA PRO A 2 -27.66 -1.34 8.82
C PRO A 2 -26.27 -1.90 9.10
N ASP A 3 -26.19 -3.04 9.79
CA ASP A 3 -24.92 -3.55 10.27
C ASP A 3 -23.93 -3.87 9.17
N SER A 4 -24.42 -4.36 8.04
CA SER A 4 -23.52 -4.69 6.93
C SER A 4 -22.87 -3.44 6.33
N ALA A 5 -23.62 -2.33 6.23
CA ALA A 5 -23.09 -1.08 5.74
C ALA A 5 -22.04 -0.52 6.71
N THR A 6 -22.32 -0.61 8.02
CA THR A 6 -21.38 -0.16 9.05
C THR A 6 -20.07 -0.94 9.00
N GLN A 7 -20.16 -2.25 8.79
CA GLN A 7 -18.98 -3.10 8.71
C GLN A 7 -18.13 -2.80 7.49
N SER A 8 -18.76 -2.47 6.36
CA SER A 8 -18.03 -2.20 5.13
C SER A 8 -17.46 -0.78 5.06
N ASP A 9 -17.76 0.07 6.03
CA ASP A 9 -17.25 1.44 6.06
C ASP A 9 -16.06 1.63 7.00
N HIS A 10 -15.49 0.54 7.52
CA HIS A 10 -14.35 0.64 8.42
C HIS A 10 -13.14 1.19 7.66
N GLN A 11 -12.53 2.24 8.21
CA GLN A 11 -11.35 2.86 7.63
C GLN A 11 -10.11 2.38 8.38
N VAL A 12 -9.08 2.04 7.62
CA VAL A 12 -7.75 1.75 8.14
C VAL A 12 -6.91 3.01 7.98
N ALA A 13 -6.19 3.39 9.02
CA ALA A 13 -5.30 4.54 8.97
C ALA A 13 -4.01 4.20 9.70
N ILE A 14 -2.87 4.54 9.07
CA ILE A 14 -1.57 4.34 9.68
C ILE A 14 -0.67 5.52 9.32
N VAL A 15 0.15 5.95 10.28
CA VAL A 15 1.08 7.06 10.12
C VAL A 15 2.46 6.58 10.50
N ARG A 16 3.45 6.89 9.67
CA ARG A 16 4.86 6.60 9.94
C ARG A 16 5.72 7.79 9.57
N THR A 17 6.78 8.02 10.34
CA THR A 17 7.77 9.04 10.01
C THR A 17 9.05 8.37 9.55
N PHE A 18 9.68 8.96 8.54
CA PHE A 18 10.95 8.47 7.98
C PHE A 18 11.96 9.60 7.97
N ASP A 19 13.22 9.23 8.17
CA ASP A 19 14.36 10.16 8.20
C ASP A 19 14.90 10.40 6.78
N ALA A 20 13.99 10.62 5.84
CA ALA A 20 14.29 10.83 4.44
C ALA A 20 13.34 11.88 3.88
N PRO A 21 13.77 12.74 2.95
CA PRO A 21 12.90 13.77 2.40
C PRO A 21 11.75 13.18 1.57
N PRO A 22 10.65 13.91 1.40
CA PRO A 22 9.48 13.41 0.67
C PRO A 22 9.79 12.88 -0.73
N GLU A 23 10.71 13.51 -1.45
CA GLU A 23 11.11 13.08 -2.78
C GLU A 23 11.70 11.67 -2.77
N GLN A 24 12.47 11.35 -1.75
CA GLN A 24 13.09 10.03 -1.61
C GLN A 24 12.07 8.97 -1.23
N VAL A 25 11.15 9.30 -0.32
CA VAL A 25 10.08 8.38 0.08
C VAL A 25 9.12 8.16 -1.09
N TRP A 26 8.82 9.21 -1.84
CA TRP A 26 8.02 9.12 -3.05
C TRP A 26 8.68 8.18 -4.07
N GLU A 27 9.96 8.36 -4.34
CA GLU A 27 10.69 7.51 -5.28
C GLU A 27 10.60 6.04 -4.88
N ALA A 28 10.76 5.74 -3.58
CA ALA A 28 10.65 4.38 -3.08
C ALA A 28 9.26 3.80 -3.30
N ARG A 29 8.24 4.63 -3.38
CA ARG A 29 6.85 4.23 -3.56
C ARG A 29 6.48 3.98 -5.03
N VAL A 30 7.17 4.64 -5.96
CA VAL A 30 6.78 4.61 -7.38
C VAL A 30 7.84 3.99 -8.30
N ASP A 31 9.05 3.77 -7.83
CA ASP A 31 10.08 3.11 -8.62
C ASP A 31 9.94 1.59 -8.47
N PRO A 32 9.68 0.85 -9.58
CA PRO A 32 9.47 -0.60 -9.49
C PRO A 32 10.59 -1.35 -8.78
N ALA A 33 11.85 -0.98 -9.00
CA ALA A 33 12.97 -1.67 -8.36
C ALA A 33 12.95 -1.49 -6.84
N GLN A 34 12.53 -0.32 -6.36
CA GLN A 34 12.42 -0.08 -4.92
C GLN A 34 11.16 -0.73 -4.34
N VAL A 35 10.03 -0.64 -5.04
CA VAL A 35 8.79 -1.28 -4.59
C VAL A 35 8.98 -2.77 -4.39
N ALA A 36 9.69 -3.42 -5.30
CA ALA A 36 9.98 -4.86 -5.21
C ALA A 36 10.73 -5.22 -3.92
N GLN A 37 11.42 -4.29 -3.29
CA GLN A 37 12.21 -4.56 -2.08
C GLN A 37 11.41 -4.46 -0.80
N TRP A 38 10.32 -3.71 -0.78
CA TRP A 38 9.59 -3.50 0.48
C TRP A 38 8.11 -3.92 0.44
N TRP A 39 7.53 -4.09 -0.75
CA TRP A 39 6.12 -4.46 -0.83
C TRP A 39 5.90 -5.88 -0.31
N GLY A 40 4.81 -6.05 0.42
CA GLY A 40 4.41 -7.34 0.99
C GLY A 40 4.68 -7.40 2.49
N PRO A 41 3.67 -7.82 3.28
CA PRO A 41 3.88 -8.09 4.70
C PRO A 41 4.92 -9.20 4.91
N ASP A 42 5.30 -9.44 6.16
CA ASP A 42 6.26 -10.49 6.48
C ASP A 42 5.83 -11.84 5.90
N GLY A 43 6.78 -12.54 5.30
CA GLY A 43 6.52 -13.82 4.66
C GLY A 43 6.11 -13.74 3.20
N LEU A 44 5.92 -12.53 2.68
CA LEU A 44 5.57 -12.31 1.27
C LEU A 44 6.66 -11.48 0.59
N GLU A 45 6.95 -11.83 -0.66
CA GLU A 45 7.91 -11.11 -1.48
C GLU A 45 7.26 -10.66 -2.78
N THR A 46 7.84 -9.63 -3.39
CA THR A 46 7.33 -9.09 -4.65
C THR A 46 8.42 -9.20 -5.71
N PRO A 47 8.27 -10.09 -6.71
CA PRO A 47 9.23 -10.17 -7.80
C PRO A 47 9.26 -8.87 -8.60
N LEU A 48 10.46 -8.42 -8.95
CA LEU A 48 10.63 -7.18 -9.70
C LEU A 48 9.88 -7.20 -11.04
N GLU A 49 9.93 -8.30 -11.75
CA GLU A 49 9.28 -8.44 -13.05
C GLU A 49 7.77 -8.39 -12.99
N SER A 50 7.18 -8.52 -11.79
CA SER A 50 5.74 -8.43 -11.62
C SER A 50 5.25 -6.99 -11.45
N VAL A 51 6.14 -6.05 -11.14
CA VAL A 51 5.75 -4.67 -10.81
C VAL A 51 5.54 -3.88 -12.09
N VAL A 52 4.32 -3.36 -12.26
CA VAL A 52 3.97 -2.50 -13.41
C VAL A 52 3.37 -1.23 -12.84
N ILE A 53 4.06 -0.12 -13.01
CA ILE A 53 3.58 1.18 -12.52
C ILE A 53 3.54 2.15 -13.70
N GLU A 54 2.33 2.56 -14.06
CA GLU A 54 2.09 3.61 -15.06
C GLU A 54 1.67 4.85 -14.29
N LEU A 55 2.63 5.72 -14.01
CA LEU A 55 2.45 6.82 -13.04
C LEU A 55 1.68 7.97 -13.67
N ARG A 56 0.37 7.79 -13.79
CA ARG A 56 -0.57 8.79 -14.29
C ARG A 56 -1.98 8.46 -13.83
N GLN A 57 -2.86 9.42 -13.85
CA GLN A 57 -4.27 9.18 -13.55
C GLN A 57 -4.81 8.14 -14.53
N GLY A 58 -5.48 7.12 -14.01
CA GLY A 58 -6.00 6.01 -14.80
C GLY A 58 -4.97 4.93 -15.08
N GLY A 59 -3.71 5.12 -14.70
CA GLY A 59 -2.65 4.14 -14.91
C GLY A 59 -2.72 2.96 -13.96
N ARG A 60 -1.90 1.95 -14.22
CA ARG A 60 -1.83 0.72 -13.43
C ARG A 60 -0.78 0.86 -12.33
N TYR A 61 -1.05 0.19 -11.22
CA TYR A 61 -0.08 -0.01 -10.16
C TYR A 61 -0.26 -1.46 -9.71
N ASP A 62 0.32 -2.37 -10.45
CA ASP A 62 0.12 -3.81 -10.30
C ASP A 62 1.40 -4.50 -9.87
N LEU A 63 1.24 -5.54 -9.06
CA LEU A 63 2.36 -6.38 -8.65
C LEU A 63 1.83 -7.72 -8.16
N LEU A 64 2.76 -8.62 -7.84
CA LEU A 64 2.45 -9.95 -7.35
C LEU A 64 3.10 -10.13 -5.98
N MET A 65 2.34 -10.67 -5.03
CA MET A 65 2.92 -11.11 -3.75
C MET A 65 3.09 -12.62 -3.78
N VAL A 66 4.27 -13.10 -3.42
CA VAL A 66 4.59 -14.51 -3.41
C VAL A 66 4.90 -14.95 -1.98
N ASP A 67 4.19 -15.99 -1.52
CA ASP A 67 4.44 -16.58 -0.22
C ASP A 67 5.77 -17.32 -0.27
N THR A 68 6.70 -16.96 0.60
CA THR A 68 8.05 -17.52 0.58
C THR A 68 8.10 -18.98 1.02
N ARG A 69 7.07 -19.48 1.68
CA ARG A 69 6.99 -20.87 2.13
C ARG A 69 6.34 -21.79 1.11
N SER A 70 5.20 -21.37 0.57
CA SER A 70 4.39 -22.23 -0.30
C SER A 70 4.62 -21.95 -1.77
N GLY A 71 5.15 -20.76 -2.12
CA GLY A 71 5.21 -20.32 -3.51
C GLY A 71 3.86 -19.81 -4.02
N GLY A 72 2.85 -19.74 -3.17
CA GLY A 72 1.53 -19.25 -3.55
C GLY A 72 1.58 -17.79 -3.98
N GLU A 73 0.82 -17.46 -5.03
CA GLU A 73 0.85 -16.15 -5.64
C GLU A 73 -0.45 -15.39 -5.41
N SER A 74 -0.33 -14.11 -5.09
CA SER A 74 -1.47 -13.22 -4.87
C SER A 74 -1.30 -11.96 -5.72
N PRO A 75 -1.99 -11.89 -6.87
CA PRO A 75 -1.92 -10.68 -7.69
C PRO A 75 -2.57 -9.50 -6.98
N VAL A 76 -1.90 -8.35 -7.04
CA VAL A 76 -2.42 -7.08 -6.54
C VAL A 76 -2.61 -6.17 -7.75
N ARG A 77 -3.86 -5.79 -8.01
CA ARG A 77 -4.19 -4.94 -9.15
C ARG A 77 -4.83 -3.67 -8.65
N GLN A 78 -4.22 -2.56 -9.04
CA GLN A 78 -4.67 -1.25 -8.60
C GLN A 78 -4.70 -0.27 -9.76
N LYS A 79 -5.62 0.67 -9.67
CA LYS A 79 -5.73 1.77 -10.61
C LYS A 79 -5.36 3.07 -9.90
N ILE A 80 -4.55 3.88 -10.54
CA ILE A 80 -4.20 5.19 -9.98
C ILE A 80 -5.37 6.13 -10.24
N LEU A 81 -6.02 6.57 -9.16
CA LEU A 81 -7.14 7.51 -9.26
C LEU A 81 -6.65 8.95 -9.28
N GLU A 82 -5.58 9.22 -8.55
CA GLU A 82 -5.02 10.56 -8.45
C GLU A 82 -3.54 10.46 -8.14
N VAL A 83 -2.72 11.30 -8.77
CA VAL A 83 -1.29 11.37 -8.49
C VAL A 83 -0.84 12.82 -8.57
N SER A 84 -0.11 13.26 -7.54
CA SER A 84 0.50 14.59 -7.48
C SER A 84 1.85 14.43 -6.78
N ALA A 85 2.90 14.27 -7.57
CA ALA A 85 4.24 14.02 -7.05
C ALA A 85 4.81 15.27 -6.41
N PRO A 86 5.52 15.17 -5.31
CA PRO A 86 5.77 13.98 -4.48
C PRO A 86 4.84 13.88 -3.26
N GLU A 87 3.63 14.38 -3.33
CA GLU A 87 2.78 14.62 -2.17
C GLU A 87 1.62 13.66 -2.01
N LEU A 88 1.08 13.13 -3.12
CA LEU A 88 -0.19 12.40 -3.05
C LEU A 88 -0.25 11.27 -4.08
N LEU A 89 -0.70 10.11 -3.61
CA LEU A 89 -1.02 8.97 -4.48
C LEU A 89 -2.30 8.33 -3.96
N VAL A 90 -3.31 8.23 -4.83
CA VAL A 90 -4.57 7.58 -4.48
C VAL A 90 -4.78 6.41 -5.43
N LEU A 91 -4.99 5.24 -4.85
CA LEU A 91 -5.11 3.98 -5.57
C LEU A 91 -6.44 3.32 -5.28
N ARG A 92 -7.04 2.69 -6.29
CA ARG A 92 -8.19 1.81 -6.09
C ARG A 92 -7.74 0.37 -6.31
N HIS A 93 -7.82 -0.41 -5.25
CA HIS A 93 -7.45 -1.81 -5.24
C HIS A 93 -8.65 -2.64 -5.68
N GLU A 94 -8.45 -3.56 -6.63
CA GLU A 94 -9.51 -4.47 -7.04
C GLU A 94 -9.87 -5.44 -5.91
N PRO A 95 -11.10 -5.97 -5.88
CA PRO A 95 -11.48 -6.93 -4.84
C PRO A 95 -10.55 -8.14 -4.80
N MET A 96 -10.32 -8.65 -3.58
CA MET A 96 -9.57 -9.89 -3.34
C MET A 96 -10.42 -10.80 -2.48
N PRO A 97 -11.42 -11.50 -3.08
CA PRO A 97 -12.36 -12.31 -2.32
C PRO A 97 -11.69 -13.41 -1.51
N GLN A 98 -10.53 -13.93 -1.96
CA GLN A 98 -9.79 -14.95 -1.23
C GLN A 98 -9.32 -14.48 0.14
N TYR A 99 -9.24 -13.17 0.35
CA TYR A 99 -8.90 -12.58 1.66
C TYR A 99 -10.11 -11.95 2.35
N GLY A 100 -11.32 -12.18 1.82
CA GLY A 100 -12.53 -11.56 2.38
C GLY A 100 -12.75 -10.13 1.95
N LEU A 101 -11.94 -9.60 1.03
CA LEU A 101 -12.05 -8.23 0.52
C LEU A 101 -12.93 -8.25 -0.73
N VAL A 102 -14.26 -8.18 -0.53
CA VAL A 102 -15.23 -8.32 -1.62
C VAL A 102 -15.52 -7.00 -2.34
N ASP A 103 -15.19 -5.86 -1.74
CA ASP A 103 -15.36 -4.54 -2.32
C ASP A 103 -14.01 -3.96 -2.71
N PRO A 104 -13.98 -3.09 -3.74
CA PRO A 104 -12.75 -2.34 -4.04
C PRO A 104 -12.36 -1.48 -2.84
N ILE A 105 -11.06 -1.31 -2.66
CA ILE A 105 -10.53 -0.50 -1.56
C ILE A 105 -9.78 0.69 -2.15
N VAL A 106 -10.12 1.88 -1.67
CA VAL A 106 -9.41 3.10 -2.05
C VAL A 106 -8.38 3.38 -0.97
N THR A 107 -7.12 3.45 -1.38
CA THR A 107 -5.99 3.76 -0.50
C THR A 107 -5.45 5.13 -0.88
N ARG A 108 -5.38 6.02 0.11
CA ARG A 108 -4.82 7.36 -0.06
C ARG A 108 -3.51 7.42 0.69
N VAL A 109 -2.45 7.82 0.00
CA VAL A 109 -1.11 7.93 0.57
C VAL A 109 -0.66 9.39 0.45
N GLU A 110 -0.40 10.03 1.58
CA GLU A 110 0.04 11.41 1.64
C GLU A 110 1.46 11.49 2.22
N PHE A 111 2.28 12.31 1.59
CA PHE A 111 3.69 12.46 1.93
C PHE A 111 3.90 13.91 2.39
N HIS A 112 4.07 14.10 3.70
CA HIS A 112 4.21 15.43 4.28
C HIS A 112 5.66 15.64 4.76
N ALA A 113 6.24 16.79 4.40
CA ALA A 113 7.53 17.18 4.95
C ALA A 113 7.38 17.37 6.46
N HIS A 114 8.29 16.80 7.25
CA HIS A 114 8.19 16.81 8.71
C HIS A 114 9.60 16.71 9.33
N ASP A 115 10.04 17.77 10.00
CA ASP A 115 11.31 17.80 10.75
C ASP A 115 12.52 17.29 9.95
N GLY A 116 12.62 17.72 8.69
CA GLY A 116 13.72 17.30 7.80
C GLY A 116 13.50 15.93 7.16
N GLY A 117 12.45 15.25 7.54
CA GLY A 117 12.07 13.95 6.97
C GLY A 117 10.67 13.97 6.38
N THR A 118 9.99 12.84 6.46
CA THR A 118 8.65 12.68 5.90
C THR A 118 7.71 12.02 6.90
N ARG A 119 6.51 12.58 7.04
CA ARG A 119 5.41 11.90 7.68
C ARG A 119 4.51 11.31 6.60
N LEU A 120 4.45 10.00 6.54
CA LEU A 120 3.63 9.26 5.58
C LEU A 120 2.32 8.89 6.24
N GLU A 121 1.21 9.24 5.60
CA GLU A 121 -0.13 8.87 6.08
C GLU A 121 -0.79 7.98 5.03
N VAL A 122 -1.22 6.79 5.46
CA VAL A 122 -1.91 5.83 4.61
C VAL A 122 -3.30 5.61 5.17
N THR A 123 -4.33 5.86 4.36
CA THR A 123 -5.71 5.55 4.74
C THR A 123 -6.33 4.67 3.68
N GLY A 124 -7.14 3.70 4.10
CA GLY A 124 -7.79 2.79 3.17
C GLY A 124 -9.19 2.43 3.66
N SER A 125 -10.12 2.31 2.74
CA SER A 125 -11.51 1.94 3.04
C SER A 125 -12.21 1.47 1.76
N PRO A 126 -13.30 0.70 1.85
CA PRO A 126 -13.91 0.19 3.07
C PRO A 126 -13.30 -1.15 3.48
N TYR A 127 -13.04 -1.31 4.76
CA TYR A 127 -12.69 -2.60 5.35
C TYR A 127 -13.80 -3.04 6.28
N THR A 128 -13.85 -4.33 6.60
CA THR A 128 -14.71 -4.78 7.69
C THR A 128 -14.00 -4.55 9.01
N ALA A 129 -14.76 -4.51 10.10
CA ALA A 129 -14.17 -4.37 11.44
C ALA A 129 -13.23 -5.54 11.76
N GLU A 130 -13.47 -6.69 11.16
CA GLU A 130 -12.63 -7.88 11.35
C GLU A 130 -11.31 -7.77 10.58
N LEU A 131 -11.36 -7.30 9.33
CA LEU A 131 -10.18 -7.26 8.46
C LEU A 131 -9.34 -6.01 8.64
N GLY A 132 -9.91 -4.93 9.18
CA GLY A 132 -9.17 -3.69 9.38
C GLY A 132 -7.90 -3.85 10.19
N PRO A 133 -7.95 -4.47 11.37
CA PRO A 133 -6.73 -4.69 12.17
C PRO A 133 -5.68 -5.53 11.46
N MET A 134 -6.09 -6.51 10.67
CA MET A 134 -5.16 -7.31 9.87
C MET A 134 -4.48 -6.49 8.79
N ALA A 135 -5.23 -5.60 8.15
CA ALA A 135 -4.68 -4.69 7.14
C ALA A 135 -3.69 -3.71 7.77
N GLU A 136 -3.99 -3.20 8.96
CA GLU A 136 -3.07 -2.31 9.68
C GLU A 136 -1.78 -3.01 10.03
N LEU A 137 -1.86 -4.26 10.48
CA LEU A 137 -0.67 -5.04 10.79
C LEU A 137 0.19 -5.25 9.53
N GLY A 138 -0.44 -5.64 8.43
CA GLY A 138 0.25 -5.86 7.17
C GLY A 138 0.92 -4.59 6.66
N TRP A 139 0.21 -3.46 6.70
CA TRP A 139 0.78 -2.17 6.32
C TRP A 139 1.95 -1.78 7.22
N GLY A 140 1.83 -2.02 8.53
CA GLY A 140 2.90 -1.74 9.46
C GLY A 140 4.17 -2.51 9.11
N GLN A 141 4.04 -3.79 8.78
CA GLN A 141 5.17 -4.63 8.38
C GLN A 141 5.81 -4.13 7.08
N GLN A 142 5.00 -3.75 6.10
CA GLN A 142 5.51 -3.19 4.85
C GLN A 142 6.25 -1.87 5.08
N LEU A 143 5.70 -1.00 5.91
CA LEU A 143 6.32 0.30 6.21
C LEU A 143 7.60 0.13 7.02
N ASP A 144 7.72 -0.91 7.83
CA ASP A 144 8.98 -1.24 8.49
C ASP A 144 10.05 -1.62 7.46
N LYS A 145 9.68 -2.39 6.45
CA LYS A 145 10.60 -2.73 5.36
C LYS A 145 11.01 -1.49 4.58
N LEU A 146 10.06 -0.60 4.30
CA LEU A 146 10.35 0.66 3.64
C LEU A 146 11.34 1.49 4.45
N GLY A 147 11.14 1.55 5.76
CA GLY A 147 12.04 2.27 6.65
C GLY A 147 13.46 1.73 6.60
N ARG A 148 13.61 0.40 6.56
CA ARG A 148 14.93 -0.22 6.43
C ARG A 148 15.58 0.10 5.08
N LEU A 149 14.81 0.10 4.01
CA LEU A 149 15.33 0.47 2.68
C LEU A 149 15.81 1.91 2.66
N LEU A 150 15.05 2.83 3.25
CA LEU A 150 15.38 4.26 3.26
C LEU A 150 16.59 4.56 4.15
N SER A 151 16.90 3.69 5.10
CA SER A 151 18.04 3.87 6.01
C SER A 151 19.32 3.20 5.51
N ALA A 152 19.23 2.44 4.44
CA ALA A 152 20.37 1.70 3.91
C ALA A 152 21.34 2.59 3.13
#